data_1373216c9e2ee1240842edf0328a0207
#
_entry.id   1373216c9e2ee1240842edf0328a0207
#
_cell.length_a   1.000
_cell.length_b   1.000
_cell.length_c   1.000
_cell.angle_alpha   90.00
_cell.angle_beta   90.00
_cell.angle_gamma   90.00
#
_symmetry.space_group_name_H-M   'P 1'
#
loop_
_entity.id
_entity.type
_entity.pdbx_description
1 polymer ?
#
loop_
_entity_poly.entity_id
_entity_poly.type
_entity_poly.pdbx_seq_one_letter_code
_entity_poly.pdbx_strand_id
1 'polypeptide(L)'
;LDELKKGVKAFADNLIKLKNAPAITEYYAGPVLLEDGACSSVFISNFLKRGALFAYRKPDTDRAQSVKTLDAPLGMKIVDNRVSIKNYSSLDKYNGVPLLGAYNIDAEGIVPAKEMTLVENGIFKSMLNGCTPTLYAPQSTGSSRFLLSSRNGMFSTAPGTIHIEVEKGTKPEKMKSALIKAAKEEGLKYAYIVRSLAGKASRIYRVDL
;
A
#
# COMPACT_ATOMS: atom_id res chain seq x y z
N LEU A 1 6.76 23.78 19.90
CA LEU A 1 8.04 23.29 20.42
C LEU A 1 7.85 22.08 21.35
N ASP A 2 6.83 22.08 22.23
CA ASP A 2 6.59 21.03 23.22
C ASP A 2 6.12 19.70 22.58
N GLU A 3 5.36 19.74 21.51
CA GLU A 3 5.03 18.55 20.72
C GLU A 3 6.29 17.92 20.09
N LEU A 4 7.19 18.75 19.57
CA LEU A 4 8.46 18.27 19.02
C LEU A 4 9.31 17.60 20.09
N LYS A 5 9.42 18.21 21.29
CA LYS A 5 10.15 17.62 22.43
C LYS A 5 9.55 16.29 22.85
N LYS A 6 8.20 16.19 22.93
CA LYS A 6 7.50 14.93 23.23
C LYS A 6 7.79 13.86 22.15
N GLY A 7 7.75 14.26 20.88
CA GLY A 7 8.06 13.37 19.76
C GLY A 7 9.50 12.84 19.82
N VAL A 8 10.48 13.71 20.05
CA VAL A 8 11.89 13.32 20.19
C VAL A 8 12.10 12.37 21.37
N LYS A 9 11.48 12.65 22.53
CA LYS A 9 11.56 11.76 23.70
C LYS A 9 10.96 10.38 23.38
N ALA A 10 9.76 10.34 22.82
CA ALA A 10 9.10 9.09 22.43
C ALA A 10 9.94 8.28 21.41
N PHE A 11 10.61 8.97 20.49
CA PHE A 11 11.53 8.34 19.54
C PHE A 11 12.74 7.74 20.25
N ALA A 12 13.39 8.48 21.16
CA ALA A 12 14.53 7.98 21.95
C ALA A 12 14.15 6.75 22.79
N ASP A 13 13.00 6.80 23.48
CA ASP A 13 12.49 5.68 24.27
C ASP A 13 12.24 4.44 23.41
N ASN A 14 11.72 4.62 22.20
CA ASN A 14 11.52 3.53 21.25
C ASN A 14 12.83 2.94 20.74
N LEU A 15 13.86 3.77 20.51
CA LEU A 15 15.19 3.28 20.12
C LEU A 15 15.84 2.43 21.21
N ILE A 16 15.72 2.85 22.48
CA ILE A 16 16.21 2.09 23.63
C ILE A 16 15.52 0.72 23.71
N LYS A 17 14.19 0.71 23.58
CA LYS A 17 13.41 -0.55 23.56
C LYS A 17 13.84 -1.47 22.41
N LEU A 18 14.04 -0.90 21.23
CA LEU A 18 14.45 -1.67 20.04
C LEU A 18 15.87 -2.24 20.20
N LYS A 19 16.81 -1.45 20.76
CA LYS A 19 18.19 -1.90 21.05
C LYS A 19 18.21 -3.12 21.98
N ASN A 20 17.32 -3.15 22.96
CA ASN A 20 17.22 -4.21 23.96
C ASN A 20 16.26 -5.35 23.58
N ALA A 21 15.59 -5.24 22.43
CA ALA A 21 14.65 -6.25 21.97
C ALA A 21 15.40 -7.50 21.47
N PRO A 22 14.89 -8.71 21.76
CA PRO A 22 15.46 -9.93 21.21
C PRO A 22 15.28 -9.96 19.68
N ALA A 23 16.27 -10.53 18.97
CA ALA A 23 16.14 -10.76 17.54
C ALA A 23 15.13 -11.87 17.27
N ILE A 24 14.32 -11.70 16.21
CA ILE A 24 13.46 -12.77 15.69
C ILE A 24 14.36 -13.70 14.89
N THR A 25 14.56 -14.92 15.38
CA THR A 25 15.41 -15.94 14.78
C THR A 25 14.62 -17.06 14.14
N GLU A 26 13.33 -17.17 14.44
CA GLU A 26 12.46 -18.23 13.97
C GLU A 26 11.64 -17.79 12.77
N TYR A 27 11.38 -18.71 11.85
CA TYR A 27 10.42 -18.50 10.78
C TYR A 27 9.01 -18.54 11.37
N TYR A 28 8.21 -17.53 11.02
CA TYR A 28 6.81 -17.43 11.43
C TYR A 28 5.89 -17.45 10.21
N ALA A 29 4.94 -18.35 10.22
CA ALA A 29 3.81 -18.39 9.28
C ALA A 29 2.52 -18.37 10.12
N GLY A 30 1.71 -17.36 9.92
CA GLY A 30 0.46 -17.17 10.67
C GLY A 30 -0.09 -15.76 10.55
N PRO A 31 -1.20 -15.47 11.22
CA PRO A 31 -1.86 -14.17 11.16
C PRO A 31 -1.00 -13.08 11.80
N VAL A 32 -0.98 -11.92 11.14
CA VAL A 32 -0.25 -10.72 11.59
C VAL A 32 -1.19 -9.53 11.58
N LEU A 33 -1.18 -8.74 12.65
CA LEU A 33 -1.85 -7.45 12.69
C LEU A 33 -0.88 -6.36 12.25
N LEU A 34 -1.21 -5.68 11.18
CA LEU A 34 -0.46 -4.51 10.72
C LEU A 34 -1.13 -3.25 11.26
N GLU A 35 -0.38 -2.42 11.98
CA GLU A 35 -0.86 -1.15 12.53
C GLU A 35 -0.11 0.03 11.88
N ASP A 36 -0.74 1.20 11.88
CA ASP A 36 -0.14 2.46 11.46
C ASP A 36 0.60 2.40 10.11
N GLY A 37 1.84 2.85 10.11
CA GLY A 37 2.71 2.89 8.94
C GLY A 37 3.08 1.52 8.36
N ALA A 38 2.94 0.42 9.12
CA ALA A 38 3.21 -0.92 8.59
C ALA A 38 2.14 -1.34 7.59
N CYS A 39 0.86 -1.03 7.84
CA CYS A 39 -0.23 -1.31 6.91
C CYS A 39 0.00 -0.59 5.58
N SER A 40 0.24 0.72 5.63
CA SER A 40 0.55 1.53 4.44
C SER A 40 1.78 1.02 3.69
N SER A 41 2.85 0.66 4.41
CA SER A 41 4.09 0.18 3.81
C SER A 41 3.91 -1.14 3.06
N VAL A 42 3.15 -2.08 3.62
CA VAL A 42 2.83 -3.36 2.97
C VAL A 42 1.99 -3.11 1.73
N PHE A 43 0.96 -2.27 1.82
CA PHE A 43 0.11 -1.92 0.68
C PHE A 43 0.92 -1.26 -0.44
N ILE A 44 1.69 -0.21 -0.12
CA ILE A 44 2.53 0.50 -1.10
C ILE A 44 3.53 -0.45 -1.77
N SER A 45 4.15 -1.34 -0.99
CA SER A 45 5.16 -2.26 -1.54
C SER A 45 4.56 -3.29 -2.49
N ASN A 46 3.37 -3.79 -2.22
CA ASN A 46 2.75 -4.82 -3.05
C ASN A 46 1.96 -4.26 -4.23
N PHE A 47 1.25 -3.16 -4.05
CA PHE A 47 0.32 -2.64 -5.07
C PHE A 47 0.89 -1.47 -5.87
N LEU A 48 1.70 -0.60 -5.25
CA LEU A 48 2.23 0.59 -5.92
C LEU A 48 3.68 0.41 -6.39
N LYS A 49 4.61 0.00 -5.51
CA LYS A 49 6.02 -0.15 -5.92
C LYS A 49 6.25 -1.31 -6.89
N ARG A 50 5.50 -2.39 -6.76
CA ARG A 50 5.57 -3.53 -7.69
C ARG A 50 4.66 -3.37 -8.89
N GLY A 51 3.94 -2.27 -8.97
CA GLY A 51 3.13 -1.90 -10.12
C GLY A 51 1.87 -2.74 -10.35
N ALA A 52 1.35 -3.43 -9.33
CA ALA A 52 0.16 -4.26 -9.50
C ALA A 52 -1.06 -3.48 -10.01
N LEU A 53 -1.21 -2.21 -9.60
CA LEU A 53 -2.31 -1.35 -10.02
C LEU A 53 -2.00 -0.51 -11.25
N PHE A 54 -0.84 -0.69 -11.88
CA PHE A 54 -0.39 0.07 -13.04
C PHE A 54 -0.35 -0.80 -14.29
N ALA A 55 -0.73 -0.22 -15.42
CA ALA A 55 -0.54 -0.84 -16.71
C ALA A 55 0.93 -0.73 -17.14
N TYR A 56 1.54 -1.86 -17.46
CA TYR A 56 2.91 -1.93 -17.96
C TYR A 56 2.95 -2.43 -19.39
N ARG A 57 3.70 -1.74 -20.22
CA ARG A 57 4.12 -2.29 -21.50
C ARG A 57 5.31 -3.21 -21.26
N LYS A 58 5.19 -4.48 -21.66
CA LYS A 58 6.36 -5.37 -21.70
C LYS A 58 7.30 -4.85 -22.80
N PRO A 59 8.56 -4.54 -22.50
CA PRO A 59 9.53 -4.24 -23.55
C PRO A 59 9.71 -5.47 -24.45
N ASP A 60 9.84 -5.26 -25.75
CA ASP A 60 10.02 -6.32 -26.75
C ASP A 60 11.44 -6.93 -26.74
N THR A 61 12.10 -6.96 -25.60
CA THR A 61 13.48 -7.48 -25.46
C THR A 61 13.54 -8.57 -24.41
N ASP A 62 14.41 -9.57 -24.62
CA ASP A 62 14.66 -10.67 -23.67
C ASP A 62 15.13 -10.22 -22.30
N ARG A 63 15.56 -8.95 -22.15
CA ARG A 63 15.90 -8.33 -20.86
C ARG A 63 14.68 -7.94 -20.01
N ALA A 64 13.48 -8.05 -20.55
CA ALA A 64 12.24 -7.72 -19.86
C ALA A 64 11.83 -8.69 -18.74
N GLN A 65 12.55 -9.77 -18.54
CA GLN A 65 12.24 -10.78 -17.50
C GLN A 65 12.34 -10.27 -16.06
N SER A 66 12.88 -9.07 -15.83
CA SER A 66 13.07 -8.52 -14.48
C SER A 66 11.86 -7.71 -13.96
N VAL A 67 10.92 -7.34 -14.80
CA VAL A 67 9.71 -6.62 -14.35
C VAL A 67 8.66 -7.64 -13.93
N LYS A 68 8.71 -8.08 -12.69
CA LYS A 68 7.62 -8.83 -12.06
C LYS A 68 6.44 -7.90 -11.82
N THR A 69 5.65 -7.67 -12.83
CA THR A 69 4.28 -7.19 -12.66
C THR A 69 3.49 -8.33 -12.01
N LEU A 70 2.54 -8.03 -11.15
CA LEU A 70 1.46 -8.95 -10.89
C LEU A 70 0.73 -9.11 -12.23
N ASP A 71 1.07 -10.14 -12.98
CA ASP A 71 0.39 -10.50 -14.24
C ASP A 71 -1.02 -11.05 -13.94
N ALA A 72 -1.73 -10.43 -12.98
CA ALA A 72 -3.11 -10.75 -12.72
C ALA A 72 -3.96 -10.09 -13.81
N PRO A 73 -4.57 -10.85 -14.71
CA PRO A 73 -5.48 -10.27 -15.69
C PRO A 73 -6.64 -9.61 -14.97
N LEU A 74 -7.21 -8.58 -15.58
CA LEU A 74 -8.45 -7.98 -15.10
C LEU A 74 -9.52 -9.05 -14.91
N GLY A 75 -10.33 -8.90 -13.85
CA GLY A 75 -11.35 -9.87 -13.46
C GLY A 75 -10.90 -10.91 -12.44
N MET A 76 -9.60 -11.01 -12.13
CA MET A 76 -9.12 -11.91 -11.08
C MET A 76 -9.28 -11.34 -9.68
N LYS A 77 -9.47 -12.23 -8.70
CA LYS A 77 -9.43 -11.89 -7.28
C LYS A 77 -7.97 -11.68 -6.85
N ILE A 78 -7.64 -10.50 -6.32
CA ILE A 78 -6.29 -10.14 -5.88
C ILE A 78 -6.19 -9.80 -4.39
N VAL A 79 -7.33 -9.57 -3.74
CA VAL A 79 -7.44 -9.33 -2.29
C VAL A 79 -8.70 -9.98 -1.73
N ASP A 80 -8.95 -9.85 -0.43
CA ASP A 80 -10.19 -10.32 0.20
C ASP A 80 -11.43 -9.65 -0.43
N ASN A 81 -12.54 -10.38 -0.51
CA ASN A 81 -13.79 -9.90 -1.13
C ASN A 81 -14.46 -8.74 -0.37
N ARG A 82 -14.03 -8.43 0.82
CA ARG A 82 -14.48 -7.25 1.60
C ARG A 82 -13.71 -5.98 1.24
N VAL A 83 -12.66 -6.08 0.44
CA VAL A 83 -11.75 -4.96 0.14
C VAL A 83 -12.06 -4.40 -1.23
N SER A 84 -12.26 -3.08 -1.28
CA SER A 84 -12.32 -2.30 -2.51
C SER A 84 -11.25 -1.21 -2.50
N ILE A 85 -10.68 -0.91 -3.67
CA ILE A 85 -9.60 0.05 -3.82
C ILE A 85 -9.99 1.03 -4.91
N LYS A 86 -9.96 2.32 -4.57
CA LYS A 86 -10.30 3.41 -5.49
C LYS A 86 -9.14 4.39 -5.61
N ASN A 87 -9.02 5.01 -6.77
CA ASN A 87 -8.15 6.15 -7.01
C ASN A 87 -8.99 7.41 -7.18
N TYR A 88 -8.68 8.43 -6.40
CA TYR A 88 -9.28 9.76 -6.51
C TYR A 88 -8.24 10.72 -7.09
N SER A 89 -8.53 11.32 -8.24
CA SER A 89 -7.61 12.26 -8.88
C SER A 89 -7.66 13.64 -8.21
N SER A 90 -8.84 14.11 -7.84
CA SER A 90 -9.09 15.49 -7.39
C SER A 90 -9.41 15.62 -5.89
N LEU A 91 -9.23 14.55 -5.10
CA LEU A 91 -9.45 14.60 -3.65
C LEU A 91 -8.32 15.38 -2.99
N ASP A 92 -8.59 16.60 -2.53
CA ASP A 92 -7.62 17.51 -1.92
C ASP A 92 -7.60 17.48 -0.39
N LYS A 93 -8.62 16.87 0.25
CA LYS A 93 -8.73 16.73 1.71
C LYS A 93 -9.37 15.40 2.08
N TYR A 94 -8.93 14.82 3.20
CA TYR A 94 -9.55 13.66 3.83
C TYR A 94 -9.62 13.88 5.35
N ASN A 95 -10.81 13.82 5.93
CA ASN A 95 -11.07 14.11 7.35
C ASN A 95 -10.44 15.44 7.82
N GLY A 96 -10.51 16.47 6.99
CA GLY A 96 -9.94 17.80 7.27
C GLY A 96 -8.43 17.93 7.03
N VAL A 97 -7.73 16.84 6.73
CA VAL A 97 -6.29 16.84 6.44
C VAL A 97 -6.06 17.08 4.95
N PRO A 98 -5.24 18.09 4.54
CA PRO A 98 -4.88 18.29 3.15
C PRO A 98 -4.11 17.11 2.56
N LEU A 99 -4.42 16.75 1.31
CA LEU A 99 -3.78 15.69 0.56
C LEU A 99 -2.96 16.29 -0.59
N LEU A 100 -1.77 15.75 -0.81
CA LEU A 100 -0.83 16.25 -1.85
C LEU A 100 -0.98 15.53 -3.20
N GLY A 101 -1.83 14.50 -3.28
CA GLY A 101 -2.02 13.70 -4.48
C GLY A 101 -2.97 14.29 -5.53
N ALA A 102 -3.76 15.31 -5.16
CA ALA A 102 -4.82 15.86 -6.00
C ALA A 102 -4.27 16.53 -7.29
N TYR A 103 -4.94 16.28 -8.42
CA TYR A 103 -4.67 16.92 -9.70
C TYR A 103 -5.93 16.87 -10.60
N ASN A 104 -6.07 17.81 -11.51
CA ASN A 104 -7.20 17.91 -12.43
C ASN A 104 -6.84 17.52 -13.87
N ILE A 105 -5.57 17.62 -14.23
CA ILE A 105 -5.02 17.27 -15.53
C ILE A 105 -3.71 16.53 -15.25
N ASP A 106 -3.47 15.42 -15.94
CA ASP A 106 -2.22 14.69 -15.83
C ASP A 106 -1.08 15.35 -16.62
N ALA A 107 0.12 14.79 -16.54
CA ALA A 107 1.30 15.36 -17.17
C ALA A 107 1.29 15.26 -18.72
N GLU A 108 0.38 14.50 -19.30
CA GLU A 108 0.17 14.35 -20.76
C GLU A 108 -1.06 15.12 -21.26
N GLY A 109 -1.69 15.95 -20.40
CA GLY A 109 -2.83 16.79 -20.74
C GLY A 109 -4.18 16.08 -20.69
N ILE A 110 -4.26 14.91 -20.13
CA ILE A 110 -5.51 14.12 -20.01
C ILE A 110 -6.21 14.45 -18.70
N VAL A 111 -7.51 14.74 -18.78
CA VAL A 111 -8.38 14.92 -17.61
C VAL A 111 -8.77 13.55 -17.07
N PRO A 112 -8.36 13.18 -15.85
CA PRO A 112 -8.72 11.90 -15.26
C PRO A 112 -10.16 11.88 -14.76
N ALA A 113 -10.74 10.69 -14.60
CA ALA A 113 -11.95 10.53 -13.82
C ALA A 113 -11.70 10.96 -12.37
N LYS A 114 -12.67 11.66 -11.76
CA LYS A 114 -12.56 12.09 -10.35
C LYS A 114 -12.40 10.92 -9.40
N GLU A 115 -13.10 9.83 -9.69
CA GLU A 115 -13.02 8.55 -8.99
C GLU A 115 -12.86 7.43 -10.02
N MET A 116 -11.97 6.49 -9.75
CA MET A 116 -11.76 5.30 -10.56
C MET A 116 -11.63 4.08 -9.65
N THR A 117 -12.50 3.10 -9.84
CA THR A 117 -12.43 1.83 -9.11
C THR A 117 -11.37 0.92 -9.71
N LEU A 118 -10.33 0.63 -8.93
CA LEU A 118 -9.25 -0.27 -9.33
C LEU A 118 -9.54 -1.71 -8.92
N VAL A 119 -10.08 -1.90 -7.72
CA VAL A 119 -10.50 -3.19 -7.18
C VAL A 119 -11.89 -3.04 -6.57
N GLU A 120 -12.80 -3.93 -6.91
CA GLU A 120 -14.15 -3.98 -6.36
C GLU A 120 -14.41 -5.34 -5.76
N ASN A 121 -14.73 -5.39 -4.48
CA ASN A 121 -15.01 -6.63 -3.75
C ASN A 121 -13.94 -7.71 -3.99
N GLY A 122 -12.66 -7.29 -3.90
CA GLY A 122 -11.50 -8.15 -4.12
C GLY A 122 -11.13 -8.41 -5.57
N ILE A 123 -11.98 -8.04 -6.52
CA ILE A 123 -11.79 -8.30 -7.97
C ILE A 123 -11.10 -7.12 -8.64
N PHE A 124 -10.04 -7.38 -9.37
CA PHE A 124 -9.28 -6.38 -10.12
C PHE A 124 -10.07 -5.90 -11.34
N LYS A 125 -10.46 -4.63 -11.38
CA LYS A 125 -11.34 -4.06 -12.39
C LYS A 125 -10.63 -3.22 -13.43
N SER A 126 -9.65 -2.44 -13.01
CA SER A 126 -8.96 -1.50 -13.88
C SER A 126 -7.56 -1.17 -13.40
N MET A 127 -6.73 -0.67 -14.30
CA MET A 127 -5.33 -0.27 -14.05
C MET A 127 -5.17 1.22 -14.32
N LEU A 128 -4.29 1.87 -13.56
CA LEU A 128 -3.82 3.21 -13.85
C LEU A 128 -2.90 3.16 -15.07
N ASN A 129 -3.10 4.06 -16.04
CA ASN A 129 -2.33 4.12 -17.28
C ASN A 129 -2.07 5.58 -17.72
N GLY A 130 -0.95 5.80 -18.37
CA GLY A 130 -0.65 7.00 -19.16
C GLY A 130 -1.16 6.85 -20.60
N CYS A 131 -0.64 7.67 -21.53
CA CYS A 131 -1.05 7.64 -22.95
C CYS A 131 -0.54 6.42 -23.72
N THR A 132 0.43 5.66 -23.21
CA THR A 132 0.93 4.47 -23.90
C THR A 132 -0.07 3.32 -23.77
N PRO A 133 -0.67 2.81 -24.86
CA PRO A 133 -1.60 1.68 -24.79
C PRO A 133 -0.92 0.40 -24.30
N THR A 134 -1.65 -0.37 -23.48
CA THR A 134 -1.22 -1.70 -23.03
C THR A 134 -2.33 -2.72 -23.30
N LEU A 135 -2.03 -4.01 -23.15
CA LEU A 135 -3.01 -5.08 -23.41
C LEU A 135 -4.28 -4.94 -22.55
N TYR A 136 -4.12 -4.59 -21.26
CA TYR A 136 -5.24 -4.50 -20.32
C TYR A 136 -5.76 -3.07 -20.08
N ALA A 137 -5.03 -2.06 -20.56
CA ALA A 137 -5.41 -0.66 -20.49
C ALA A 137 -5.07 0.01 -21.83
N PRO A 138 -5.91 -0.16 -22.86
CA PRO A 138 -5.66 0.39 -24.19
C PRO A 138 -5.84 1.91 -24.26
N GLN A 139 -6.49 2.51 -23.26
CA GLN A 139 -6.72 3.96 -23.18
C GLN A 139 -6.03 4.55 -21.96
N SER A 140 -5.67 5.84 -22.05
CA SER A 140 -5.19 6.58 -20.90
C SER A 140 -6.28 6.72 -19.85
N THR A 141 -5.88 6.60 -18.59
CA THR A 141 -6.73 6.89 -17.43
C THR A 141 -6.43 8.28 -16.83
N GLY A 142 -5.60 9.08 -17.51
CA GLY A 142 -5.15 10.37 -17.00
C GLY A 142 -4.27 10.22 -15.75
N SER A 143 -3.38 9.24 -15.75
CA SER A 143 -2.56 8.91 -14.58
C SER A 143 -1.07 9.10 -14.82
N SER A 144 -0.68 9.82 -15.86
CA SER A 144 0.71 10.19 -16.11
C SER A 144 1.13 11.33 -15.18
N ARG A 145 2.22 11.15 -14.43
CA ARG A 145 2.74 12.14 -13.50
C ARG A 145 4.20 12.45 -13.82
N PHE A 146 4.57 13.71 -13.63
CA PHE A 146 5.95 14.13 -13.77
C PHE A 146 6.71 13.83 -12.47
N LEU A 147 7.71 12.98 -12.56
CA LEU A 147 8.60 12.67 -11.45
C LEU A 147 9.92 13.43 -11.62
N LEU A 148 10.22 14.28 -10.64
CA LEU A 148 11.55 14.89 -10.52
C LEU A 148 12.51 13.82 -9.99
N SER A 149 13.19 13.13 -10.88
CA SER A 149 14.38 12.35 -10.55
C SER A 149 15.60 13.27 -10.52
N SER A 150 16.59 12.93 -9.70
CA SER A 150 17.74 13.79 -9.37
C SER A 150 18.57 14.32 -10.56
N ARG A 151 18.32 13.90 -11.78
CA ARG A 151 19.03 14.34 -12.98
C ARG A 151 18.18 14.60 -14.22
N ASN A 152 17.04 13.91 -14.37
CA ASN A 152 16.14 14.09 -15.51
C ASN A 152 14.70 13.91 -15.05
N GLY A 153 13.83 14.85 -15.42
CA GLY A 153 12.40 14.65 -15.28
C GLY A 153 11.95 13.51 -16.18
N MET A 154 11.10 12.63 -15.67
CA MET A 154 10.48 11.59 -16.48
C MET A 154 9.00 11.45 -16.16
N PHE A 155 8.23 11.09 -17.16
CA PHE A 155 6.83 10.73 -16.97
C PHE A 155 6.74 9.30 -16.43
N SER A 156 5.84 9.09 -15.48
CA SER A 156 5.55 7.78 -14.93
C SER A 156 4.08 7.70 -14.55
N THR A 157 3.50 6.53 -14.68
CA THR A 157 2.16 6.28 -14.15
C THR A 157 2.21 6.32 -12.63
N ALA A 158 1.35 7.17 -12.03
CA ALA A 158 1.22 7.26 -10.59
C ALA A 158 -0.22 7.63 -10.19
N PRO A 159 -0.70 7.21 -9.02
CA PRO A 159 -2.03 7.53 -8.54
C PRO A 159 -2.18 8.99 -8.09
N GLY A 160 -3.42 9.43 -7.95
CA GLY A 160 -3.79 10.54 -7.09
C GLY A 160 -3.81 10.08 -5.62
N THR A 161 -4.96 10.07 -5.01
CA THR A 161 -5.16 9.52 -3.67
C THR A 161 -5.78 8.12 -3.77
N ILE A 162 -5.06 7.12 -3.27
CA ILE A 162 -5.60 5.76 -3.14
C ILE A 162 -6.41 5.66 -1.85
N HIS A 163 -7.64 5.21 -1.97
CA HIS A 163 -8.52 4.93 -0.85
C HIS A 163 -8.86 3.44 -0.80
N ILE A 164 -8.73 2.84 0.38
CA ILE A 164 -9.05 1.44 0.62
C ILE A 164 -10.28 1.38 1.50
N GLU A 165 -11.32 0.78 0.99
CA GLU A 165 -12.58 0.54 1.70
C GLU A 165 -12.66 -0.92 2.12
N VAL A 166 -13.11 -1.17 3.35
CA VAL A 166 -13.32 -2.53 3.87
C VAL A 166 -14.74 -2.66 4.37
N GLU A 167 -15.53 -3.49 3.70
CA GLU A 167 -16.89 -3.81 4.16
C GLU A 167 -16.85 -4.66 5.43
N LYS A 168 -17.69 -4.31 6.41
CA LYS A 168 -17.86 -5.07 7.67
C LYS A 168 -16.52 -5.30 8.39
N GLY A 169 -15.63 -4.30 8.36
CA GLY A 169 -14.34 -4.35 9.05
C GLY A 169 -14.50 -4.53 10.56
N THR A 170 -13.48 -5.10 11.19
CA THR A 170 -13.41 -5.22 12.65
C THR A 170 -13.02 -3.87 13.25
N LYS A 171 -13.71 -3.45 14.32
CA LYS A 171 -13.39 -2.20 15.03
C LYS A 171 -11.96 -2.27 15.61
N PRO A 172 -11.22 -1.15 15.65
CA PRO A 172 -9.83 -1.12 16.14
C PRO A 172 -9.64 -1.77 17.49
N GLU A 173 -10.57 -1.55 18.44
CA GLU A 173 -10.50 -2.08 19.80
C GLU A 173 -10.59 -3.61 19.84
N LYS A 174 -11.17 -4.22 18.80
CA LYS A 174 -11.34 -5.67 18.68
C LYS A 174 -10.28 -6.35 17.80
N MET A 175 -9.40 -5.58 17.16
CA MET A 175 -8.40 -6.14 16.22
C MET A 175 -7.43 -7.08 16.92
N LYS A 176 -6.94 -6.73 18.11
CA LYS A 176 -6.03 -7.59 18.88
C LYS A 176 -6.70 -8.91 19.29
N SER A 177 -7.95 -8.87 19.73
CA SER A 177 -8.69 -10.10 20.05
C SER A 177 -9.00 -10.94 18.82
N ALA A 178 -9.24 -10.32 17.67
CA ALA A 178 -9.38 -11.04 16.41
C ALA A 178 -8.08 -11.72 15.97
N LEU A 179 -6.92 -11.06 16.13
CA LEU A 179 -5.60 -11.64 15.89
C LEU A 179 -5.37 -12.88 16.77
N ILE A 180 -5.65 -12.77 18.08
CA ILE A 180 -5.49 -13.85 19.05
C ILE A 180 -6.39 -15.05 18.67
N LYS A 181 -7.63 -14.77 18.28
CA LYS A 181 -8.57 -15.82 17.86
C LYS A 181 -8.05 -16.54 16.62
N ALA A 182 -7.66 -15.82 15.59
CA ALA A 182 -7.13 -16.39 14.35
C ALA A 182 -5.87 -17.26 14.61
N ALA A 183 -4.97 -16.77 15.45
CA ALA A 183 -3.76 -17.54 15.78
C ALA A 183 -4.06 -18.82 16.58
N LYS A 184 -5.05 -18.80 17.47
CA LYS A 184 -5.51 -20.01 18.19
C LYS A 184 -6.16 -21.03 17.25
N GLU A 185 -6.93 -20.56 16.28
CA GLU A 185 -7.56 -21.42 15.27
C GLU A 185 -6.51 -22.14 14.41
N GLU A 186 -5.33 -21.52 14.19
CA GLU A 186 -4.19 -22.13 13.50
C GLU A 186 -3.26 -22.94 14.43
N GLY A 187 -3.60 -23.10 15.72
CA GLY A 187 -2.81 -23.86 16.69
C GLY A 187 -1.49 -23.22 17.09
N LEU A 188 -1.33 -21.91 16.86
CA LEU A 188 -0.12 -21.17 17.17
C LEU A 188 -0.04 -20.84 18.67
N LYS A 189 1.17 -20.64 19.18
CA LYS A 189 1.43 -20.24 20.57
C LYS A 189 1.53 -18.72 20.75
N TYR A 190 1.74 -18.01 19.67
CA TYR A 190 1.90 -16.55 19.65
C TYR A 190 1.53 -15.98 18.29
N ALA A 191 1.33 -14.67 18.24
CA ALA A 191 1.13 -13.91 17.00
C ALA A 191 1.95 -12.62 17.03
N TYR A 192 2.01 -11.92 15.89
CA TYR A 192 2.75 -10.66 15.79
C TYR A 192 1.85 -9.47 15.46
N ILE A 193 2.17 -8.33 16.11
CA ILE A 193 1.68 -7.00 15.75
C ILE A 193 2.86 -6.22 15.17
N VAL A 194 2.73 -5.74 13.94
CA VAL A 194 3.77 -4.97 13.25
C VAL A 194 3.32 -3.53 13.13
N ARG A 195 4.03 -2.60 13.75
CA ARG A 195 3.73 -1.15 13.73
C ARG A 195 4.56 -0.37 12.73
N SER A 196 5.73 -0.88 12.40
CA SER A 196 6.61 -0.22 11.45
C SER A 196 7.48 -1.23 10.71
N LEU A 197 7.62 -1.04 9.41
CA LEU A 197 8.54 -1.78 8.55
C LEU A 197 9.57 -0.79 8.00
N ALA A 198 10.72 -0.72 8.63
CA ALA A 198 11.81 0.18 8.27
C ALA A 198 13.16 -0.58 8.26
N GLY A 199 13.25 -1.63 7.48
CA GLY A 199 14.43 -2.49 7.41
C GLY A 199 14.83 -3.01 8.80
N LYS A 200 16.07 -2.75 9.23
CA LYS A 200 16.58 -3.18 10.55
C LYS A 200 15.90 -2.47 11.75
N ALA A 201 15.16 -1.38 11.52
CA ALA A 201 14.44 -0.65 12.54
C ALA A 201 12.94 -0.97 12.57
N SER A 202 12.53 -2.12 12.04
CA SER A 202 11.14 -2.59 12.08
C SER A 202 10.70 -2.84 13.53
N ARG A 203 9.48 -2.39 13.87
CA ARG A 203 8.89 -2.57 15.20
C ARG A 203 7.84 -3.67 15.15
N ILE A 204 8.19 -4.81 15.73
CA ILE A 204 7.37 -6.01 15.76
C ILE A 204 7.16 -6.40 17.22
N TYR A 205 5.94 -6.69 17.60
CA TYR A 205 5.55 -7.06 18.96
C TYR A 205 4.98 -8.48 18.95
N ARG A 206 5.57 -9.35 19.73
CA ARG A 206 5.04 -10.69 19.98
C ARG A 206 3.89 -10.61 20.98
N VAL A 207 2.84 -11.33 20.71
CA VAL A 207 1.66 -11.50 21.58
C VAL A 207 1.53 -12.99 21.87
N ASP A 208 1.82 -13.41 23.09
CA ASP A 208 1.59 -14.78 23.54
C ASP A 208 0.09 -15.02 23.73
N LEU A 209 -0.40 -16.26 23.48
CA LEU A 209 -1.83 -16.63 23.41
C LEU A 209 -2.32 -17.35 24.67
#